data_03b80eaa19344c8ecf3562a942348f27
#
_entry.id   03b80eaa19344c8ecf3562a942348f27
#
_cell.length_a   1.000
_cell.length_b   1.000
_cell.length_c   1.000
_cell.angle_alpha   90.00
_cell.angle_beta   90.00
_cell.angle_gamma   90.00
#
_symmetry.space_group_name_H-M   'P 1'
#
loop_
_entity.id
_entity.type
_entity.pdbx_description
1 polymer ?
#
loop_
_entity_poly.entity_id
_entity_poly.type
_entity_poly.pdbx_seq_one_letter_code
_entity_poly.pdbx_strand_id
1 'polypeptide(L)'
;MRFMISVKGMPCFVFLKKFPTFLREYAEIRAQAEKMGKDFPFAKLYPCLEERNEESGGGAEHYFLQDLLVAQKIFQMNRLSRHVDIGSRIDGFVGHVASFREVEVFDVRGQNFDIANIHFAMADLTAEDFSFVDYCDSLSCLHAMEHFGLGRYGNRLNYRDHLVGRDNMFRRLKQGGKFYFSVPIGEQRIEFNAHRVFSVAYLLRFMEGRYDIDSFSYVDNKNRLITNAVLDERSVGNNFGCHYGCGIFELTKR
;
A
#
# COMPACT_ATOMS: atom_id res chain seq x y z
N MET A 1 21.08 -10.14 37.52
CA MET A 1 20.36 -9.24 36.58
C MET A 1 20.76 -9.62 35.16
N ARG A 2 19.91 -10.35 34.42
CA ARG A 2 20.22 -10.77 33.04
C ARG A 2 19.85 -9.62 32.10
N PHE A 3 20.86 -8.99 31.52
CA PHE A 3 20.68 -8.01 30.44
C PHE A 3 20.35 -8.77 29.15
N MET A 4 19.10 -8.76 28.69
CA MET A 4 18.78 -9.11 27.33
C MET A 4 18.83 -7.83 26.50
N ILE A 5 19.96 -7.57 25.86
CA ILE A 5 20.07 -6.52 24.84
C ILE A 5 19.72 -7.17 23.53
N SER A 6 18.52 -6.92 23.02
CA SER A 6 18.14 -7.32 21.66
C SER A 6 18.67 -6.29 20.66
N VAL A 7 19.87 -6.50 20.15
CA VAL A 7 20.50 -5.68 19.09
C VAL A 7 20.39 -6.49 17.79
N LYS A 8 19.20 -6.54 17.17
CA LYS A 8 19.06 -7.12 15.84
C LYS A 8 19.41 -6.06 14.78
N GLY A 9 20.53 -6.25 14.09
CA GLY A 9 20.86 -5.53 12.86
C GLY A 9 21.70 -4.27 12.99
N MET A 10 22.04 -3.79 14.21
CA MET A 10 22.81 -2.58 14.37
C MET A 10 24.33 -2.83 14.19
N PRO A 11 25.06 -2.04 13.37
CA PRO A 11 26.50 -2.12 13.29
C PRO A 11 27.16 -1.87 14.66
N CYS A 12 28.14 -2.69 15.03
CA CYS A 12 28.83 -2.62 16.34
C CYS A 12 29.38 -1.22 16.65
N PHE A 13 29.83 -0.49 15.64
CA PHE A 13 30.34 0.88 15.77
C PHE A 13 29.26 1.90 16.21
N VAL A 14 28.03 1.77 15.70
CA VAL A 14 26.90 2.65 16.07
C VAL A 14 26.49 2.40 17.52
N PHE A 15 26.48 1.13 17.94
CA PHE A 15 26.21 0.74 19.32
C PHE A 15 27.24 1.34 20.27
N LEU A 16 28.52 1.17 20.01
CA LEU A 16 29.62 1.70 20.87
C LEU A 16 29.56 3.23 21.02
N LYS A 17 29.16 3.95 19.98
CA LYS A 17 29.08 5.41 20.00
C LYS A 17 27.85 5.93 20.75
N LYS A 18 26.69 5.29 20.63
CA LYS A 18 25.41 5.79 21.17
C LYS A 18 25.07 5.20 22.56
N PHE A 19 25.54 4.02 22.87
CA PHE A 19 25.23 3.33 24.12
C PHE A 19 25.68 4.05 25.41
N PRO A 20 26.85 4.71 25.45
CA PRO A 20 27.24 5.50 26.63
C PRO A 20 26.27 6.63 26.95
N THR A 21 25.72 7.30 25.93
CA THR A 21 24.68 8.32 26.10
C THR A 21 23.41 7.74 26.69
N PHE A 22 22.96 6.60 26.19
CA PHE A 22 21.81 5.87 26.72
C PHE A 22 21.99 5.53 28.21
N LEU A 23 23.16 5.03 28.61
CA LEU A 23 23.44 4.71 30.02
C LEU A 23 23.42 5.92 30.92
N ARG A 24 23.97 7.05 30.46
CA ARG A 24 23.92 8.31 31.22
C ARG A 24 22.48 8.77 31.43
N GLU A 25 21.67 8.76 30.38
CA GLU A 25 20.24 9.14 30.43
C GLU A 25 19.43 8.18 31.31
N TYR A 26 19.74 6.89 31.27
CA TYR A 26 19.14 5.92 32.19
C TYR A 26 19.46 6.23 33.68
N ALA A 27 20.71 6.57 33.97
CA ALA A 27 21.11 6.95 35.35
C ALA A 27 20.39 8.23 35.79
N GLU A 28 20.27 9.21 34.88
CA GLU A 28 19.62 10.49 35.16
C GLU A 28 18.10 10.28 35.46
N ILE A 29 17.38 9.56 34.62
CA ILE A 29 15.93 9.32 34.83
C ILE A 29 15.67 8.50 36.09
N ARG A 30 16.58 7.59 36.47
CA ARG A 30 16.48 6.87 37.73
C ARG A 30 16.62 7.79 38.92
N ALA A 31 17.60 8.70 38.91
CA ALA A 31 17.80 9.68 39.97
C ALA A 31 16.61 10.63 40.14
N GLN A 32 15.96 11.02 39.03
CA GLN A 32 14.73 11.79 39.04
C GLN A 32 13.57 11.02 39.70
N ALA A 33 13.38 9.76 39.30
CA ALA A 33 12.33 8.92 39.86
C ALA A 33 12.48 8.70 41.38
N GLU A 34 13.71 8.64 41.89
CA GLU A 34 13.96 8.53 43.34
C GLU A 34 13.59 9.77 44.13
N LYS A 35 13.64 10.95 43.50
CA LYS A 35 13.26 12.22 44.12
C LYS A 35 11.76 12.51 44.00
N MET A 36 11.11 12.05 42.94
CA MET A 36 9.72 12.42 42.60
C MET A 36 8.67 11.37 42.99
N GLY A 37 9.09 10.23 43.52
CA GLY A 37 8.20 9.10 43.77
C GLY A 37 8.29 8.08 42.62
N LYS A 38 8.31 6.79 42.94
CA LYS A 38 8.52 5.70 41.96
C LYS A 38 7.18 5.16 41.48
N ASP A 39 6.43 5.95 40.72
CA ASP A 39 5.12 5.50 40.19
C ASP A 39 5.28 4.35 39.19
N PHE A 40 6.41 4.33 38.45
CA PHE A 40 6.73 3.28 37.50
C PHE A 40 8.03 2.55 37.89
N PRO A 41 8.00 1.22 38.12
CA PRO A 41 9.20 0.43 38.39
C PRO A 41 10.04 0.27 37.12
N PHE A 42 11.35 0.46 37.25
CA PHE A 42 12.26 0.14 36.14
C PHE A 42 12.41 -1.37 35.98
N ALA A 43 12.01 -1.89 34.82
CA ALA A 43 12.09 -3.31 34.49
C ALA A 43 13.40 -3.62 33.72
N LYS A 44 13.30 -4.06 32.47
CA LYS A 44 14.44 -4.36 31.59
C LYS A 44 14.88 -3.10 30.82
N LEU A 45 16.19 -3.02 30.51
CA LEU A 45 16.66 -2.01 29.55
C LEU A 45 16.25 -2.38 28.13
N TYR A 46 15.76 -1.40 27.38
CA TYR A 46 15.38 -1.52 25.97
C TYR A 46 15.98 -0.34 25.19
N PRO A 47 17.23 -0.49 24.68
CA PRO A 47 17.93 0.62 24.01
C PRO A 47 17.35 0.90 22.61
N CYS A 48 16.69 2.06 22.44
CA CYS A 48 16.32 2.63 21.14
C CYS A 48 17.38 3.66 20.75
N LEU A 49 18.41 3.23 20.01
CA LEU A 49 19.60 4.06 19.80
C LEU A 49 19.59 4.82 18.47
N GLU A 50 18.71 4.48 17.53
CA GLU A 50 18.69 5.04 16.17
C GLU A 50 17.66 6.15 16.01
N GLU A 51 16.53 6.06 16.68
CA GLU A 51 15.35 6.89 16.49
C GLU A 51 15.52 8.38 16.86
N ARG A 52 16.53 8.71 17.66
CA ARG A 52 16.72 10.09 18.19
C ARG A 52 16.79 11.19 17.15
N ASN A 53 17.29 10.87 15.95
CA ASN A 53 17.49 11.83 14.86
C ASN A 53 16.65 11.49 13.64
N GLU A 54 15.69 10.57 13.77
CA GLU A 54 14.76 10.26 12.69
C GLU A 54 13.72 11.37 12.56
N GLU A 55 13.42 11.74 11.33
CA GLU A 55 12.31 12.63 11.04
C GLU A 55 10.99 11.92 11.30
N SER A 56 10.05 12.56 11.97
CA SER A 56 8.73 12.00 12.28
C SER A 56 7.91 11.63 11.03
N GLY A 57 8.30 12.13 9.86
CA GLY A 57 7.69 11.86 8.55
C GLY A 57 8.49 10.90 7.66
N GLY A 58 9.54 10.26 8.15
CA GLY A 58 10.48 9.43 7.38
C GLY A 58 9.91 8.17 6.73
N GLY A 59 8.61 7.91 6.79
CA GLY A 59 7.94 6.77 6.20
C GLY A 59 6.91 7.10 5.13
N ALA A 60 6.87 8.34 4.61
CA ALA A 60 5.95 8.71 3.54
C ALA A 60 6.41 8.18 2.18
N GLU A 61 6.36 6.86 2.02
CA GLU A 61 6.65 6.17 0.76
C GLU A 61 5.40 6.08 -0.13
N HIS A 62 5.54 5.46 -1.30
CA HIS A 62 4.47 5.30 -2.29
C HIS A 62 3.15 4.82 -1.68
N TYR A 63 3.19 3.82 -0.81
CA TYR A 63 2.00 3.23 -0.18
C TYR A 63 1.24 4.25 0.67
N PHE A 64 1.92 4.97 1.56
CA PHE A 64 1.27 5.94 2.43
C PHE A 64 0.57 7.05 1.62
N LEU A 65 1.26 7.60 0.61
CA LEU A 65 0.74 8.70 -0.20
C LEU A 65 -0.44 8.27 -1.08
N GLN A 66 -0.37 7.09 -1.70
CA GLN A 66 -1.47 6.55 -2.49
C GLN A 66 -2.68 6.20 -1.62
N ASP A 67 -2.44 5.53 -0.49
CA ASP A 67 -3.49 5.06 0.41
C ASP A 67 -4.31 6.22 0.93
N LEU A 68 -3.64 7.28 1.36
CA LEU A 68 -4.29 8.49 1.85
C LEU A 68 -5.07 9.21 0.74
N LEU A 69 -4.48 9.36 -0.46
CA LEU A 69 -5.15 10.00 -1.60
C LEU A 69 -6.42 9.22 -1.99
N VAL A 70 -6.32 7.89 -2.12
CA VAL A 70 -7.45 7.07 -2.55
C VAL A 70 -8.53 6.99 -1.47
N ALA A 71 -8.15 6.86 -0.19
CA ALA A 71 -9.10 6.88 0.92
C ALA A 71 -9.88 8.21 0.97
N GLN A 72 -9.23 9.36 0.73
CA GLN A 72 -9.89 10.66 0.64
C GLN A 72 -10.90 10.72 -0.52
N LYS A 73 -10.54 10.19 -1.70
CA LYS A 73 -11.45 10.12 -2.86
C LYS A 73 -12.68 9.24 -2.57
N ILE A 74 -12.49 8.10 -1.92
CA ILE A 74 -13.60 7.21 -1.51
C ILE A 74 -14.49 7.88 -0.46
N PHE A 75 -13.90 8.61 0.48
CA PHE A 75 -14.65 9.36 1.49
C PHE A 75 -15.52 10.45 0.86
N GLN A 76 -15.03 11.15 -0.16
CA GLN A 76 -15.76 12.20 -0.88
C GLN A 76 -16.91 11.66 -1.73
N MET A 77 -16.89 10.36 -2.06
CA MET A 77 -18.01 9.70 -2.71
C MET A 77 -19.20 9.54 -1.75
N ASN A 78 -20.17 10.44 -1.83
CA ASN A 78 -21.37 10.52 -0.98
C ASN A 78 -22.38 9.36 -1.20
N ARG A 79 -21.98 8.22 -1.78
CA ARG A 79 -22.84 7.07 -2.01
C ARG A 79 -22.56 5.99 -0.99
N LEU A 80 -23.58 5.53 -0.29
CA LEU A 80 -23.56 4.29 0.51
C LEU A 80 -23.47 3.12 -0.48
N SER A 81 -22.29 2.80 -0.93
CA SER A 81 -22.03 1.77 -1.94
C SER A 81 -21.08 0.74 -1.38
N ARG A 82 -21.23 -0.51 -1.83
CA ARG A 82 -20.29 -1.58 -1.51
C ARG A 82 -18.93 -1.25 -2.11
N HIS A 83 -17.93 -1.14 -1.26
CA HIS A 83 -16.52 -1.01 -1.67
C HIS A 83 -15.82 -2.36 -1.53
N VAL A 84 -15.13 -2.76 -2.60
CA VAL A 84 -14.31 -3.98 -2.64
C VAL A 84 -12.85 -3.58 -2.84
N ASP A 85 -11.96 -4.15 -2.05
CA ASP A 85 -10.51 -4.00 -2.22
C ASP A 85 -9.87 -5.31 -2.67
N ILE A 86 -8.87 -5.21 -3.54
CA ILE A 86 -8.15 -6.36 -4.09
C ILE A 86 -6.70 -6.33 -3.61
N GLY A 87 -6.36 -7.23 -2.67
CA GLY A 87 -4.99 -7.57 -2.32
C GLY A 87 -4.24 -6.56 -1.46
N SER A 88 -4.89 -5.50 -0.96
CA SER A 88 -4.23 -4.53 -0.08
C SER A 88 -4.00 -5.09 1.32
N ARG A 89 -3.00 -4.55 2.00
CA ARG A 89 -2.74 -4.87 3.40
C ARG A 89 -3.80 -4.23 4.29
N ILE A 90 -4.25 -4.97 5.31
CA ILE A 90 -5.28 -4.49 6.25
C ILE A 90 -4.76 -3.34 7.12
N ASP A 91 -3.48 -3.37 7.47
CA ASP A 91 -2.83 -2.37 8.33
C ASP A 91 -2.45 -1.05 7.60
N GLY A 92 -2.87 -0.88 6.35
CA GLY A 92 -2.68 0.31 5.54
C GLY A 92 -4.00 0.86 5.01
N PHE A 93 -4.15 0.86 3.68
CA PHE A 93 -5.30 1.40 2.97
C PHE A 93 -6.65 0.92 3.50
N VAL A 94 -6.80 -0.40 3.72
CA VAL A 94 -8.04 -1.00 4.20
C VAL A 94 -8.46 -0.39 5.55
N GLY A 95 -7.52 -0.22 6.49
CA GLY A 95 -7.79 0.41 7.78
C GLY A 95 -8.26 1.86 7.65
N HIS A 96 -7.72 2.62 6.69
CA HIS A 96 -8.21 3.98 6.42
C HIS A 96 -9.66 3.98 5.94
N VAL A 97 -10.02 3.12 4.99
CA VAL A 97 -11.39 3.03 4.47
C VAL A 97 -12.35 2.50 5.53
N ALA A 98 -11.96 1.47 6.28
CA ALA A 98 -12.79 0.86 7.33
C ALA A 98 -13.16 1.83 8.47
N SER A 99 -12.41 2.91 8.64
CA SER A 99 -12.71 3.95 9.65
C SER A 99 -14.01 4.72 9.36
N PHE A 100 -14.50 4.71 8.11
CA PHE A 100 -15.71 5.45 7.72
C PHE A 100 -16.68 4.67 6.80
N ARG A 101 -16.28 3.46 6.34
CA ARG A 101 -17.07 2.65 5.40
C ARG A 101 -16.77 1.16 5.57
N GLU A 102 -17.77 0.31 5.36
CA GLU A 102 -17.53 -1.12 5.19
C GLU A 102 -16.73 -1.39 3.93
N VAL A 103 -15.74 -2.27 4.04
CA VAL A 103 -14.87 -2.73 2.94
C VAL A 103 -14.79 -4.24 2.92
N GLU A 104 -15.01 -4.82 1.74
CA GLU A 104 -14.84 -6.24 1.51
C GLU A 104 -13.48 -6.46 0.82
N VAL A 105 -12.60 -7.24 1.45
CA VAL A 105 -11.25 -7.47 0.97
C VAL A 105 -11.13 -8.85 0.33
N PHE A 106 -10.65 -8.89 -0.91
CA PHE A 106 -10.33 -10.11 -1.62
C PHE A 106 -8.82 -10.31 -1.71
N ASP A 107 -8.33 -11.40 -1.17
CA ASP A 107 -6.91 -11.79 -1.26
C ASP A 107 -6.80 -13.32 -1.43
N VAL A 108 -5.77 -13.78 -2.12
CA VAL A 108 -5.45 -15.21 -2.26
C VAL A 108 -4.93 -15.82 -0.95
N ARG A 109 -4.47 -14.99 -0.03
CA ARG A 109 -3.96 -15.40 1.28
C ARG A 109 -5.08 -15.34 2.31
N GLY A 110 -5.27 -16.42 3.06
CA GLY A 110 -6.24 -16.46 4.15
C GLY A 110 -5.92 -15.45 5.25
N GLN A 111 -6.96 -14.87 5.85
CA GLN A 111 -6.85 -14.00 7.00
C GLN A 111 -7.81 -14.48 8.09
N ASN A 112 -7.42 -14.29 9.35
CA ASN A 112 -8.18 -14.80 10.49
C ASN A 112 -8.28 -13.73 11.59
N PHE A 113 -8.88 -12.57 11.24
CA PHE A 113 -9.25 -11.58 12.24
C PHE A 113 -10.67 -11.09 12.03
N ASP A 114 -11.31 -10.77 13.13
CA ASP A 114 -12.61 -10.12 13.18
C ASP A 114 -12.37 -8.64 13.52
N ILE A 115 -12.54 -7.79 12.50
CA ILE A 115 -12.36 -6.34 12.64
C ILE A 115 -13.62 -5.67 12.11
N ALA A 116 -14.16 -4.73 12.88
CA ALA A 116 -15.33 -3.98 12.48
C ALA A 116 -15.14 -3.30 11.11
N ASN A 117 -16.18 -3.35 10.27
CA ASN A 117 -16.21 -2.81 8.92
C ASN A 117 -15.27 -3.48 7.90
N ILE A 118 -14.58 -4.59 8.23
CA ILE A 118 -13.74 -5.33 7.30
C ILE A 118 -14.30 -6.74 7.12
N HIS A 119 -14.70 -7.04 5.90
CA HIS A 119 -15.19 -8.38 5.51
C HIS A 119 -14.16 -9.02 4.58
N PHE A 120 -13.59 -10.12 5.00
CA PHE A 120 -12.58 -10.81 4.21
C PHE A 120 -13.18 -11.99 3.44
N ALA A 121 -12.82 -12.10 2.16
CA ALA A 121 -13.12 -13.26 1.34
C ALA A 121 -11.85 -13.75 0.62
N MET A 122 -11.52 -15.02 0.80
CA MET A 122 -10.43 -15.63 0.03
C MET A 122 -10.86 -15.79 -1.42
N ALA A 123 -10.18 -15.12 -2.34
CA ALA A 123 -10.52 -15.11 -3.75
C ALA A 123 -9.29 -14.91 -4.63
N ASP A 124 -9.19 -15.71 -5.71
CA ASP A 124 -8.17 -15.56 -6.75
C ASP A 124 -8.78 -14.83 -7.95
N LEU A 125 -8.39 -13.57 -8.12
CA LEU A 125 -8.82 -12.73 -9.25
C LEU A 125 -8.28 -13.22 -10.60
N THR A 126 -7.34 -14.16 -10.60
CA THR A 126 -6.80 -14.76 -11.83
C THR A 126 -7.50 -16.05 -12.23
N ALA A 127 -8.52 -16.52 -11.46
CA ALA A 127 -9.34 -17.65 -11.81
C ALA A 127 -10.25 -17.34 -13.01
N GLU A 128 -10.41 -18.32 -13.92
CA GLU A 128 -11.20 -18.14 -15.15
C GLU A 128 -12.70 -18.15 -14.92
N ASP A 129 -13.19 -18.87 -13.89
CA ASP A 129 -14.60 -19.08 -13.55
C ASP A 129 -15.15 -18.12 -12.51
N PHE A 130 -14.55 -16.94 -12.40
CA PHE A 130 -14.88 -15.97 -11.36
C PHE A 130 -16.32 -15.39 -11.55
N SER A 131 -17.25 -15.79 -10.70
CA SER A 131 -18.71 -15.73 -10.92
C SER A 131 -19.43 -14.42 -10.56
N PHE A 132 -18.74 -13.39 -10.06
CA PHE A 132 -19.40 -12.15 -9.63
C PHE A 132 -19.40 -11.09 -10.74
N VAL A 133 -20.55 -10.78 -11.28
CA VAL A 133 -20.76 -9.73 -12.29
C VAL A 133 -21.54 -8.58 -11.65
N ASP A 134 -21.18 -7.33 -11.96
CA ASP A 134 -21.84 -6.11 -11.47
C ASP A 134 -22.07 -6.14 -9.94
N TYR A 135 -21.03 -6.55 -9.22
CA TYR A 135 -21.08 -6.86 -7.80
C TYR A 135 -20.94 -5.64 -6.89
N CYS A 136 -20.06 -4.71 -7.24
CA CYS A 136 -19.75 -3.54 -6.42
C CYS A 136 -19.86 -2.21 -7.19
N ASP A 137 -20.10 -1.14 -6.46
CA ASP A 137 -20.18 0.21 -7.00
C ASP A 137 -18.82 0.90 -6.97
N SER A 138 -17.90 0.39 -6.16
CA SER A 138 -16.55 0.92 -5.95
C SER A 138 -15.56 -0.22 -5.76
N LEU A 139 -14.43 -0.15 -6.46
CA LEU A 139 -13.36 -1.15 -6.45
C LEU A 139 -12.01 -0.44 -6.26
N SER A 140 -11.12 -1.04 -5.47
CA SER A 140 -9.71 -0.66 -5.43
C SER A 140 -8.81 -1.86 -5.72
N CYS A 141 -7.70 -1.62 -6.41
CA CYS A 141 -6.60 -2.55 -6.60
C CYS A 141 -5.30 -1.73 -6.58
N LEU A 142 -4.71 -1.62 -5.39
CA LEU A 142 -3.59 -0.75 -5.13
C LEU A 142 -2.33 -1.58 -4.89
N HIS A 143 -1.35 -1.46 -5.78
CA HIS A 143 -0.10 -2.24 -5.74
C HIS A 143 -0.30 -3.75 -5.58
N ALA A 144 -1.28 -4.33 -6.30
CA ALA A 144 -1.56 -5.77 -6.26
C ALA A 144 -1.42 -6.44 -7.63
N MET A 145 -1.95 -5.82 -8.70
CA MET A 145 -1.97 -6.43 -10.04
C MET A 145 -0.59 -6.71 -10.62
N GLU A 146 0.42 -5.95 -10.26
CA GLU A 146 1.80 -6.16 -10.69
C GLU A 146 2.37 -7.52 -10.29
N HIS A 147 1.77 -8.18 -9.31
CA HIS A 147 2.19 -9.49 -8.81
C HIS A 147 1.46 -10.68 -9.47
N PHE A 148 0.35 -10.44 -10.17
CA PHE A 148 -0.49 -11.51 -10.71
C PHE A 148 0.27 -12.43 -11.65
N GLY A 149 0.24 -13.72 -11.39
CA GLY A 149 0.90 -14.75 -12.18
C GLY A 149 2.43 -14.80 -12.10
N LEU A 150 3.05 -14.14 -11.10
CA LEU A 150 4.51 -14.21 -10.87
C LEU A 150 4.91 -15.21 -9.77
N GLY A 151 3.97 -15.88 -9.13
CA GLY A 151 4.25 -16.89 -8.10
C GLY A 151 4.71 -16.33 -6.75
N ARG A 152 4.73 -15.00 -6.56
CA ARG A 152 5.28 -14.35 -5.35
C ARG A 152 4.58 -14.78 -4.07
N TYR A 153 3.28 -14.98 -4.11
CA TYR A 153 2.45 -15.33 -2.96
C TYR A 153 1.94 -16.77 -3.01
N GLY A 154 2.66 -17.66 -3.71
CA GLY A 154 2.25 -19.05 -3.87
C GLY A 154 1.17 -19.27 -4.94
N ASN A 155 0.75 -18.21 -5.66
CA ASN A 155 -0.16 -18.30 -6.78
C ASN A 155 0.52 -18.94 -8.01
N ARG A 156 -0.28 -19.40 -8.97
CA ARG A 156 0.21 -20.02 -10.20
C ARG A 156 1.14 -19.10 -11.01
N LEU A 157 2.04 -19.67 -11.78
CA LEU A 157 2.85 -18.96 -12.77
C LEU A 157 2.10 -18.88 -14.09
N ASN A 158 1.71 -17.66 -14.49
CA ASN A 158 1.13 -17.41 -15.79
C ASN A 158 1.38 -15.96 -16.22
N TYR A 159 2.09 -15.78 -17.30
CA TYR A 159 2.47 -14.48 -17.82
C TYR A 159 1.28 -13.53 -18.05
N ARG A 160 0.09 -14.07 -18.38
CA ARG A 160 -1.11 -13.32 -18.75
C ARG A 160 -2.09 -13.07 -17.59
N ASP A 161 -1.82 -13.53 -16.40
CA ASP A 161 -2.78 -13.40 -15.28
C ASP A 161 -3.15 -11.96 -14.91
N HIS A 162 -2.28 -10.99 -15.17
CA HIS A 162 -2.64 -9.58 -15.03
C HIS A 162 -3.76 -9.14 -15.99
N LEU A 163 -3.88 -9.76 -17.17
CA LEU A 163 -4.99 -9.51 -18.11
C LEU A 163 -6.27 -10.19 -17.64
N VAL A 164 -6.18 -11.42 -17.13
CA VAL A 164 -7.32 -12.13 -16.55
C VAL A 164 -7.87 -11.36 -15.34
N GLY A 165 -6.96 -10.92 -14.44
CA GLY A 165 -7.34 -10.10 -13.29
C GLY A 165 -8.03 -8.80 -13.69
N ARG A 166 -7.52 -8.10 -14.72
CA ARG A 166 -8.18 -6.92 -15.30
C ARG A 166 -9.62 -7.22 -15.72
N ASP A 167 -9.80 -8.28 -16.49
CA ASP A 167 -11.11 -8.62 -17.04
C ASP A 167 -12.09 -9.01 -15.93
N ASN A 168 -11.61 -9.69 -14.89
CA ASN A 168 -12.41 -10.03 -13.71
C ASN A 168 -12.75 -8.80 -12.86
N MET A 169 -11.83 -7.84 -12.68
CA MET A 169 -12.12 -6.58 -12.00
C MET A 169 -13.14 -5.75 -12.78
N PHE A 170 -13.00 -5.68 -14.11
CA PHE A 170 -13.97 -4.99 -14.97
C PHE A 170 -15.38 -5.58 -14.86
N ARG A 171 -15.51 -6.92 -14.89
CA ARG A 171 -16.81 -7.60 -14.76
C ARG A 171 -17.48 -7.33 -13.41
N ARG A 172 -16.69 -7.23 -12.33
CA ARG A 172 -17.21 -7.01 -10.97
C ARG A 172 -17.79 -5.64 -10.75
N LEU A 173 -17.18 -4.65 -11.33
CA LEU A 173 -17.63 -3.29 -11.16
C LEU A 173 -18.92 -3.07 -11.92
N LYS A 174 -19.92 -2.45 -11.29
CA LYS A 174 -21.16 -2.04 -11.95
C LYS A 174 -20.89 -0.96 -12.99
N GLN A 175 -21.79 -0.85 -13.97
CA GLN A 175 -21.80 0.27 -14.91
C GLN A 175 -21.82 1.61 -14.17
N GLY A 176 -20.94 2.51 -14.55
CA GLY A 176 -20.74 3.82 -13.86
C GLY A 176 -20.07 3.70 -12.49
N GLY A 177 -19.62 2.51 -12.08
CA GLY A 177 -18.89 2.29 -10.84
C GLY A 177 -17.47 2.87 -10.89
N LYS A 178 -16.92 3.17 -9.72
CA LYS A 178 -15.58 3.77 -9.56
C LYS A 178 -14.51 2.71 -9.34
N PHE A 179 -13.41 2.81 -10.09
CA PHE A 179 -12.25 1.97 -9.93
C PHE A 179 -11.01 2.81 -9.58
N TYR A 180 -10.45 2.55 -8.41
CA TYR A 180 -9.19 3.12 -7.96
C TYR A 180 -8.08 2.11 -8.21
N PHE A 181 -7.15 2.49 -9.05
CA PHE A 181 -6.14 1.55 -9.55
C PHE A 181 -4.75 2.16 -9.42
N SER A 182 -3.82 1.42 -8.81
CA SER A 182 -2.42 1.84 -8.77
C SER A 182 -1.47 0.69 -9.02
N VAL A 183 -0.37 1.01 -9.70
CA VAL A 183 0.73 0.08 -10.01
C VAL A 183 2.05 0.84 -10.11
N PRO A 184 3.21 0.14 -10.01
CA PRO A 184 4.51 0.72 -10.34
C PRO A 184 4.54 1.17 -11.79
N ILE A 185 5.01 2.42 -12.02
CA ILE A 185 5.19 2.98 -13.36
C ILE A 185 6.66 3.29 -13.66
N GLY A 186 7.03 3.10 -14.93
CA GLY A 186 8.38 3.34 -15.44
C GLY A 186 8.59 2.65 -16.79
N GLU A 187 9.84 2.42 -17.15
CA GLU A 187 10.17 1.57 -18.29
C GLU A 187 9.61 0.16 -18.08
N GLN A 188 8.84 -0.32 -19.07
CA GLN A 188 8.07 -1.56 -18.95
C GLN A 188 8.97 -2.78 -18.81
N ARG A 189 8.85 -3.51 -17.70
CA ARG A 189 9.68 -4.66 -17.38
C ARG A 189 9.04 -5.57 -16.32
N ILE A 190 9.61 -6.77 -16.18
CA ILE A 190 9.35 -7.68 -15.06
C ILE A 190 10.62 -7.79 -14.22
N GLU A 191 10.50 -7.55 -12.94
CA GLU A 191 11.51 -7.90 -11.93
C GLU A 191 11.07 -9.19 -11.24
N PHE A 192 11.51 -10.31 -11.79
CA PHE A 192 11.05 -11.64 -11.37
C PHE A 192 11.67 -12.04 -10.01
N ASN A 193 10.92 -12.58 -9.06
CA ASN A 193 9.45 -12.75 -8.98
C ASN A 193 8.77 -11.64 -8.18
N ALA A 194 9.38 -10.45 -8.12
CA ALA A 194 8.90 -9.34 -7.31
C ALA A 194 7.61 -8.72 -7.91
N HIS A 195 7.70 -8.13 -9.10
CA HIS A 195 6.59 -7.37 -9.69
C HIS A 195 6.81 -7.05 -11.17
N ARG A 196 5.78 -6.49 -11.79
CA ARG A 196 5.86 -5.76 -13.07
C ARG A 196 5.98 -4.27 -12.80
N VAL A 197 6.75 -3.59 -13.65
CA VAL A 197 6.69 -2.13 -13.81
C VAL A 197 6.03 -1.85 -15.14
N PHE A 198 5.03 -0.99 -15.16
CA PHE A 198 4.23 -0.71 -16.34
C PHE A 198 4.62 0.63 -16.98
N SER A 199 4.68 0.69 -18.31
CA SER A 199 4.68 1.99 -18.98
C SER A 199 3.29 2.62 -18.91
N VAL A 200 3.21 3.94 -18.76
CA VAL A 200 1.93 4.66 -18.73
C VAL A 200 1.18 4.46 -20.05
N ALA A 201 1.88 4.46 -21.18
CA ALA A 201 1.29 4.18 -22.49
C ALA A 201 0.63 2.79 -22.58
N TYR A 202 1.20 1.76 -21.94
CA TYR A 202 0.58 0.46 -21.84
C TYR A 202 -0.70 0.50 -20.99
N LEU A 203 -0.67 1.20 -19.86
CA LEU A 203 -1.83 1.32 -18.97
C LEU A 203 -3.00 2.04 -19.65
N LEU A 204 -2.75 3.07 -20.43
CA LEU A 204 -3.81 3.74 -21.19
C LEU A 204 -4.48 2.80 -22.18
N ARG A 205 -3.71 2.00 -22.96
CA ARG A 205 -4.30 0.97 -23.85
C ARG A 205 -5.03 -0.13 -23.07
N PHE A 206 -4.53 -0.49 -21.88
CA PHE A 206 -5.14 -1.48 -20.98
C PHE A 206 -6.54 -1.05 -20.51
N MET A 207 -6.79 0.27 -20.39
CA MET A 207 -8.06 0.86 -19.93
C MET A 207 -8.98 1.27 -21.07
N GLU A 208 -8.45 1.38 -22.29
CA GLU A 208 -9.15 1.88 -23.46
C GLU A 208 -10.44 1.09 -23.74
N GLY A 209 -11.53 1.81 -24.06
CA GLY A 209 -12.84 1.25 -24.35
C GLY A 209 -13.58 0.65 -23.15
N ARG A 210 -12.96 0.64 -21.97
CA ARG A 210 -13.54 0.03 -20.74
C ARG A 210 -13.85 1.07 -19.68
N TYR A 211 -12.99 2.06 -19.55
CA TYR A 211 -13.07 3.07 -18.49
C TYR A 211 -12.91 4.48 -19.05
N ASP A 212 -13.59 5.41 -18.44
CA ASP A 212 -13.26 6.84 -18.48
C ASP A 212 -12.22 7.14 -17.40
N ILE A 213 -11.18 7.87 -17.74
CA ILE A 213 -10.15 8.30 -16.79
C ILE A 213 -10.60 9.61 -16.17
N ASP A 214 -11.02 9.59 -14.92
CA ASP A 214 -11.48 10.79 -14.21
C ASP A 214 -10.31 11.63 -13.72
N SER A 215 -9.25 10.96 -13.21
CA SER A 215 -8.01 11.62 -12.83
C SER A 215 -6.84 10.65 -12.87
N PHE A 216 -5.65 11.21 -13.12
CA PHE A 216 -4.37 10.53 -12.97
C PHE A 216 -3.49 11.31 -12.00
N SER A 217 -2.90 10.61 -11.06
CA SER A 217 -1.91 11.13 -10.12
C SER A 217 -0.73 10.17 -10.08
N TYR A 218 0.42 10.62 -9.60
CA TYR A 218 1.54 9.70 -9.44
C TYR A 218 2.45 10.13 -8.30
N VAL A 219 3.15 9.15 -7.72
CA VAL A 219 4.28 9.40 -6.82
C VAL A 219 5.56 9.20 -7.62
N ASP A 220 6.43 10.20 -7.61
CA ASP A 220 7.67 10.18 -8.37
C ASP A 220 8.82 9.41 -7.66
N ASN A 221 10.00 9.31 -8.32
CA ASN A 221 11.18 8.64 -7.77
C ASN A 221 11.73 9.28 -6.47
N LYS A 222 11.20 10.44 -6.07
CA LYS A 222 11.60 11.18 -4.85
C LYS A 222 10.50 11.15 -3.78
N ASN A 223 9.55 10.23 -3.91
CA ASN A 223 8.39 10.11 -3.02
C ASN A 223 7.54 11.41 -2.94
N ARG A 224 7.42 12.16 -4.04
CA ARG A 224 6.54 13.32 -4.12
C ARG A 224 5.25 12.94 -4.83
N LEU A 225 4.12 13.23 -4.21
CA LEU A 225 2.80 13.03 -4.83
C LEU A 225 2.47 14.22 -5.74
N ILE A 226 2.19 13.92 -7.00
CA ILE A 226 1.70 14.87 -8.01
C ILE A 226 0.27 14.48 -8.36
N THR A 227 -0.70 15.32 -8.02
CA THR A 227 -2.13 15.07 -8.24
C THR A 227 -2.63 15.70 -9.54
N ASN A 228 -3.62 15.05 -10.17
CA ASN A 228 -4.29 15.52 -11.38
C ASN A 228 -3.32 15.87 -12.52
N ALA A 229 -2.33 15.01 -12.74
CA ALA A 229 -1.35 15.19 -13.81
C ALA A 229 -2.00 15.02 -15.18
N VAL A 230 -1.61 15.87 -16.13
CA VAL A 230 -2.12 15.82 -17.51
C VAL A 230 -1.46 14.68 -18.27
N LEU A 231 -2.28 13.83 -18.88
CA LEU A 231 -1.83 12.68 -19.69
C LEU A 231 -1.49 13.13 -21.13
N ASP A 232 -0.55 14.06 -21.29
CA ASP A 232 -0.05 14.49 -22.59
C ASP A 232 0.93 13.45 -23.18
N GLU A 233 1.09 13.47 -24.50
CA GLU A 233 1.90 12.51 -25.26
C GLU A 233 3.35 12.42 -24.75
N ARG A 234 3.96 13.58 -24.44
CA ARG A 234 5.35 13.65 -23.98
C ARG A 234 5.51 13.01 -22.58
N SER A 235 4.66 13.38 -21.66
CA SER A 235 4.68 12.88 -20.28
C SER A 235 4.35 11.39 -20.22
N VAL A 236 3.38 10.93 -21.01
CA VAL A 236 3.06 9.51 -21.17
C VAL A 236 4.22 8.75 -21.79
N GLY A 237 4.84 9.28 -22.86
CA GLY A 237 5.94 8.64 -23.56
C GLY A 237 7.20 8.43 -22.73
N ASN A 238 7.45 9.30 -21.74
CA ASN A 238 8.59 9.19 -20.82
C ASN A 238 8.20 8.70 -19.41
N ASN A 239 6.97 8.19 -19.23
CA ASN A 239 6.45 7.71 -17.94
C ASN A 239 6.56 8.77 -16.82
N PHE A 240 6.33 10.05 -17.12
CA PHE A 240 6.47 11.18 -16.19
C PHE A 240 7.86 11.29 -15.56
N GLY A 241 8.90 10.81 -16.24
CA GLY A 241 10.26 10.75 -15.74
C GLY A 241 10.48 9.72 -14.63
N CYS A 242 9.52 8.84 -14.41
CA CYS A 242 9.61 7.78 -13.42
C CYS A 242 10.44 6.60 -13.94
N HIS A 243 11.38 6.14 -13.14
CA HIS A 243 12.03 4.86 -13.29
C HIS A 243 11.32 3.77 -12.49
N TYR A 244 10.89 4.13 -11.28
CA TYR A 244 10.06 3.34 -10.38
C TYR A 244 9.18 4.28 -9.56
N GLY A 245 8.11 4.78 -10.18
CA GLY A 245 7.09 5.60 -9.54
C GLY A 245 5.84 4.78 -9.22
N CYS A 246 4.81 5.42 -8.69
CA CYS A 246 3.49 4.83 -8.48
C CYS A 246 2.46 5.60 -9.29
N GLY A 247 1.87 5.00 -10.33
CA GLY A 247 0.74 5.60 -11.05
C GLY A 247 -0.57 5.28 -10.36
N ILE A 248 -1.41 6.31 -10.14
CA ILE A 248 -2.67 6.22 -9.41
C ILE A 248 -3.78 6.76 -10.31
N PHE A 249 -4.70 5.89 -10.70
CA PHE A 249 -5.82 6.21 -11.56
C PHE A 249 -7.13 6.18 -10.79
N GLU A 250 -7.97 7.17 -11.02
CA GLU A 250 -9.39 7.14 -10.72
C GLU A 250 -10.16 6.95 -12.03
N LEU A 251 -10.98 5.93 -12.09
CA LEU A 251 -11.63 5.45 -13.30
C LEU A 251 -13.12 5.28 -13.08
N THR A 252 -13.91 5.52 -14.12
CA THR A 252 -15.34 5.18 -14.15
C THR A 252 -15.60 4.11 -15.21
N LYS A 253 -16.25 3.00 -14.84
CA LYS A 253 -16.64 1.94 -15.81
C LYS A 253 -17.64 2.47 -16.82
N ARG A 254 -17.34 2.31 -18.12
CA ARG A 254 -18.22 2.59 -19.23
C ARG A 254 -19.34 1.61 -19.36
#